data_d308ff16c024eb78f00c3d3147b242a0
#
_entry.id   d308ff16c024eb78f00c3d3147b242a0
#
_cell.length_a   1.000
_cell.length_b   1.000
_cell.length_c   1.000
_cell.angle_alpha   90.00
_cell.angle_beta   90.00
_cell.angle_gamma   90.00
#
_symmetry.space_group_name_H-M   'P 1'
#
loop_
_entity.id
_entity.type
_entity.pdbx_description
1 polymer ?
#
loop_
_entity_poly.entity_id
_entity_poly.type
_entity_poly.pdbx_seq_one_letter_code
_entity_poly.pdbx_strand_id
1 'polypeptide(L)'
;MLRAAAGTAMLGALSAGCAERDDELTFFFQARPEEARARMRIIDEFATRRPDIRIRTVVSSPDPLQQMLTYCAGGTCPDVLMSWELLYAGLAERGVLLDLNAMLAGDPQFAADLRRDSYPTLYDTFAYGNGQYALPEQWSGVFIYYNRTMFDRAGIRPPTRWSASWTYAEFLHAAQALTERDGSGRVRRWGFVDGWVPYYSAACFAMNNGAQWFSPPKNPTHTEMGDPRFAEGFQFYADLSVRHGVAPSNADRQSLTASDVFARGRAGMLLGGHWLYSELVEHHDLDFDVTALPVGPHGGPDAITDVGCTGLAIAASSPHREKAWEFVKFATGPEGQALIARSGLFVPVLRSAMTSPGFAQVHRDVRNTEIFIEGPAHSRQLVVTPAWGKVDSLLSRDCNRVLRGAAPARSLADTAGDVDRLLQERI
;
A
#
# COMPACT_ATOMS: atom_id res chain seq x y z
N MET A 1 26.14 70.60 30.28
CA MET A 1 27.44 69.91 30.25
C MET A 1 27.18 68.44 30.53
N LEU A 2 27.87 67.60 29.79
CA LEU A 2 28.07 66.12 29.82
C LEU A 2 27.12 65.30 28.99
N ARG A 3 27.60 64.99 27.84
CA ARG A 3 28.37 63.89 27.29
C ARG A 3 27.53 62.69 26.97
N ALA A 4 27.32 62.51 25.67
CA ALA A 4 26.97 61.31 24.97
C ALA A 4 28.06 60.23 25.14
N ALA A 5 27.65 58.97 25.31
CA ALA A 5 28.54 57.85 25.06
C ALA A 5 27.79 56.82 24.22
N ALA A 6 28.40 56.52 23.10
CA ALA A 6 27.97 55.56 22.09
C ALA A 6 28.01 54.11 22.60
N GLY A 7 27.07 53.33 22.16
CA GLY A 7 27.05 51.88 22.28
C GLY A 7 26.64 51.23 20.97
N THR A 8 27.60 51.23 20.02
CA THR A 8 27.54 50.42 18.81
C THR A 8 28.18 49.07 19.12
N ALA A 9 27.47 47.98 18.91
CA ALA A 9 27.92 46.65 18.53
C ALA A 9 27.07 45.57 19.19
N MET A 10 26.18 44.96 18.43
CA MET A 10 25.86 43.53 18.40
C MET A 10 24.75 43.26 17.38
N LEU A 11 25.14 43.32 16.11
CA LEU A 11 24.35 42.82 14.99
C LEU A 11 25.30 41.93 14.14
N GLY A 12 25.61 40.74 14.63
CA GLY A 12 26.59 39.92 13.91
C GLY A 12 26.58 38.43 14.31
N ALA A 13 25.49 37.89 14.87
CA ALA A 13 25.47 36.48 15.27
C ALA A 13 24.18 35.73 14.94
N LEU A 14 23.35 36.21 14.04
CA LEU A 14 22.08 35.55 13.66
C LEU A 14 22.07 34.98 12.23
N SER A 15 23.14 35.11 11.46
CA SER A 15 23.19 34.60 10.08
C SER A 15 23.84 33.23 9.90
N ALA A 16 24.51 32.67 10.90
CA ALA A 16 25.18 31.38 10.78
C ALA A 16 24.21 30.18 11.05
N GLY A 17 23.10 30.37 11.72
CA GLY A 17 22.14 29.32 12.04
C GLY A 17 21.11 29.02 10.94
N CYS A 18 20.93 29.91 9.96
CA CYS A 18 20.00 29.69 8.85
C CYS A 18 20.68 29.01 7.66
N ALA A 19 21.98 29.22 7.44
CA ALA A 19 22.71 28.63 6.30
C ALA A 19 22.94 27.12 6.44
N GLU A 20 22.99 26.58 7.68
CA GLU A 20 23.11 25.12 7.88
C GLU A 20 21.79 24.35 7.65
N ARG A 21 20.63 25.02 7.69
CA ARG A 21 19.32 24.42 7.41
C ARG A 21 18.98 24.36 5.93
N ASP A 22 19.57 25.20 5.10
CA ASP A 22 19.28 25.26 3.66
C ASP A 22 19.96 24.16 2.84
N ASP A 23 20.87 23.36 3.42
CA ASP A 23 21.61 22.31 2.72
C ASP A 23 21.17 20.87 3.08
N GLU A 24 20.10 20.72 3.87
CA GLU A 24 19.59 19.46 4.34
C GLU A 24 18.43 18.97 3.47
N LEU A 25 18.55 17.72 2.95
CA LEU A 25 17.48 17.06 2.20
C LEU A 25 16.32 16.69 3.13
N THR A 26 15.09 17.01 2.75
CA THR A 26 13.90 16.63 3.53
C THR A 26 13.19 15.44 2.91
N PHE A 27 12.89 14.41 3.72
CA PHE A 27 12.17 13.21 3.30
C PHE A 27 10.88 13.03 4.08
N PHE A 28 9.75 13.10 3.37
CA PHE A 28 8.41 12.90 3.91
C PHE A 28 7.92 11.48 3.63
N PHE A 29 7.47 10.77 4.67
CA PHE A 29 6.86 9.47 4.54
C PHE A 29 5.85 9.18 5.65
N GLN A 30 4.88 8.31 5.36
CA GLN A 30 4.01 7.73 6.37
C GLN A 30 4.63 6.42 6.87
N ALA A 31 4.61 6.20 8.18
CA ALA A 31 5.08 4.97 8.76
C ALA A 31 4.51 4.74 10.16
N ARG A 32 4.29 3.48 10.52
CA ARG A 32 4.18 3.05 11.91
C ARG A 32 5.57 3.09 12.56
N PRO A 33 5.69 3.03 13.90
CA PRO A 33 6.99 3.13 14.56
C PRO A 33 8.04 2.12 14.07
N GLU A 34 7.63 0.87 13.78
CA GLU A 34 8.50 -0.19 13.27
C GLU A 34 9.00 0.11 11.86
N GLU A 35 8.08 0.56 10.99
CA GLU A 35 8.39 0.97 9.62
C GLU A 35 9.32 2.17 9.59
N ALA A 36 9.08 3.15 10.48
CA ALA A 36 9.97 4.30 10.62
C ALA A 36 11.41 3.87 11.00
N ARG A 37 11.55 2.93 11.96
CA ARG A 37 12.88 2.40 12.34
C ARG A 37 13.60 1.74 11.17
N ALA A 38 12.89 0.99 10.32
CA ALA A 38 13.50 0.37 9.15
C ALA A 38 13.94 1.40 8.10
N ARG A 39 13.12 2.42 7.87
CA ARG A 39 13.49 3.53 6.97
C ARG A 39 14.69 4.30 7.49
N MET A 40 14.76 4.55 8.79
CA MET A 40 15.94 5.20 9.40
C MET A 40 17.21 4.40 9.13
N ARG A 41 17.20 3.06 9.16
CA ARG A 41 18.39 2.24 8.81
C ARG A 41 18.82 2.44 7.36
N ILE A 42 17.88 2.63 6.43
CA ILE A 42 18.21 2.91 5.02
C ILE A 42 18.86 4.30 4.92
N ILE A 43 18.35 5.28 5.64
CA ILE A 43 18.90 6.65 5.69
C ILE A 43 20.29 6.65 6.33
N ASP A 44 20.48 5.94 7.43
CA ASP A 44 21.75 5.83 8.12
C ASP A 44 22.83 5.16 7.24
N GLU A 45 22.47 4.11 6.50
CA GLU A 45 23.39 3.46 5.55
C GLU A 45 23.71 4.38 4.38
N PHE A 46 22.73 5.13 3.87
CA PHE A 46 22.99 6.15 2.86
C PHE A 46 23.94 7.23 3.36
N ALA A 47 23.76 7.70 4.59
CA ALA A 47 24.61 8.73 5.20
C ALA A 47 26.06 8.28 5.36
N THR A 48 26.32 6.98 5.58
CA THR A 48 27.70 6.45 5.61
C THR A 48 28.39 6.52 4.27
N ARG A 49 27.65 6.44 3.15
CA ARG A 49 28.16 6.50 1.77
C ARG A 49 28.23 7.91 1.22
N ARG A 50 27.30 8.74 1.65
CA ARG A 50 27.14 10.13 1.23
C ARG A 50 27.06 11.03 2.47
N PRO A 51 28.18 11.17 3.22
CA PRO A 51 28.22 12.01 4.42
C PRO A 51 28.03 13.51 4.12
N ASP A 52 28.14 13.89 2.84
CA ASP A 52 27.87 15.22 2.31
C ASP A 52 26.35 15.51 2.16
N ILE A 53 25.48 14.48 2.24
CA ILE A 53 24.02 14.62 2.13
C ILE A 53 23.37 14.25 3.46
N ARG A 54 22.91 15.27 4.18
CA ARG A 54 22.14 15.08 5.41
C ARG A 54 20.65 14.96 5.06
N ILE A 55 19.93 14.03 5.70
CA ILE A 55 18.49 13.82 5.49
C ILE A 55 17.74 14.09 6.79
N ARG A 56 16.80 15.03 6.75
CA ARG A 56 15.82 15.28 7.80
C ARG A 56 14.50 14.60 7.43
N THR A 57 13.96 13.80 8.32
CA THR A 57 12.71 13.07 8.09
C THR A 57 11.51 13.85 8.61
N VAL A 58 10.41 13.75 7.88
CA VAL A 58 9.08 14.22 8.27
C VAL A 58 8.14 13.02 8.23
N VAL A 59 7.85 12.45 9.40
CA VAL A 59 6.98 11.28 9.52
C VAL A 59 5.54 11.76 9.70
N SER A 60 4.65 11.29 8.81
CA SER A 60 3.24 11.66 8.81
C SER A 60 2.37 10.58 9.45
N SER A 61 1.30 11.03 10.13
CA SER A 61 0.14 10.25 10.56
C SER A 61 -0.94 11.21 11.03
N PRO A 62 -2.25 10.97 10.85
CA PRO A 62 -2.92 9.87 10.17
C PRO A 62 -3.32 10.18 8.71
N ASP A 63 -3.22 11.44 8.24
CA ASP A 63 -3.59 11.87 6.87
C ASP A 63 -2.37 12.42 6.12
N PRO A 64 -1.57 11.56 5.47
CA PRO A 64 -0.34 11.96 4.81
C PRO A 64 -0.58 12.81 3.56
N LEU A 65 -1.67 12.59 2.82
CA LEU A 65 -1.97 13.35 1.61
C LEU A 65 -2.27 14.81 1.94
N GLN A 66 -3.16 15.05 2.89
CA GLN A 66 -3.53 16.40 3.30
C GLN A 66 -2.33 17.16 3.88
N GLN A 67 -1.51 16.48 4.67
CA GLN A 67 -0.31 17.07 5.26
C GLN A 67 0.72 17.43 4.18
N MET A 68 0.98 16.53 3.22
CA MET A 68 1.89 16.77 2.09
C MET A 68 1.42 17.94 1.23
N LEU A 69 0.13 17.98 0.87
CA LEU A 69 -0.44 19.10 0.10
C LEU A 69 -0.32 20.43 0.84
N THR A 70 -0.49 20.42 2.16
CA THR A 70 -0.33 21.61 3.01
C THR A 70 1.10 22.14 2.98
N TYR A 71 2.11 21.26 3.12
CA TYR A 71 3.51 21.65 3.00
C TYR A 71 3.83 22.21 1.62
N CYS A 72 3.38 21.56 0.55
CA CYS A 72 3.69 21.98 -0.81
C CYS A 72 2.98 23.30 -1.17
N ALA A 73 1.73 23.49 -0.75
CA ALA A 73 1.01 24.75 -0.95
C ALA A 73 1.61 25.91 -0.13
N GLY A 74 2.19 25.61 1.04
CA GLY A 74 2.88 26.57 1.90
C GLY A 74 4.31 26.92 1.46
N GLY A 75 4.81 26.40 0.33
CA GLY A 75 6.17 26.65 -0.17
C GLY A 75 7.27 25.92 0.60
N THR A 76 6.91 24.93 1.45
CA THR A 76 7.83 24.12 2.25
C THR A 76 7.71 22.62 1.91
N CYS A 77 7.48 22.35 0.61
CA CYS A 77 7.35 20.97 0.10
C CYS A 77 8.64 20.19 0.39
N PRO A 78 8.56 19.00 1.02
CA PRO A 78 9.73 18.15 1.23
C PRO A 78 10.35 17.73 -0.10
N ASP A 79 11.67 17.52 -0.12
CA ASP A 79 12.43 17.22 -1.34
C ASP A 79 12.11 15.84 -1.90
N VAL A 80 12.01 14.83 -1.01
CA VAL A 80 11.63 13.46 -1.36
C VAL A 80 10.32 13.12 -0.67
N LEU A 81 9.43 12.50 -1.42
CA LEU A 81 8.07 12.16 -1.01
C LEU A 81 7.83 10.67 -1.21
N MET A 82 7.44 9.94 -0.16
CA MET A 82 6.84 8.62 -0.34
C MET A 82 5.44 8.81 -0.92
N SER A 83 5.15 8.13 -2.00
CA SER A 83 3.86 8.20 -2.67
C SER A 83 3.25 6.80 -2.87
N TRP A 84 1.93 6.73 -2.88
CA TRP A 84 1.16 5.52 -3.16
C TRP A 84 0.62 5.56 -4.58
N GLU A 85 0.38 4.37 -5.12
CA GLU A 85 -0.13 4.18 -6.47
C GLU A 85 -1.48 4.88 -6.74
N LEU A 86 -2.28 5.14 -5.72
CA LEU A 86 -3.57 5.84 -5.85
C LEU A 86 -3.45 7.37 -5.84
N LEU A 87 -2.34 7.92 -5.33
CA LEU A 87 -2.23 9.36 -5.04
C LEU A 87 -1.33 10.12 -6.00
N TYR A 88 -0.29 9.47 -6.56
CA TYR A 88 0.75 10.16 -7.30
C TYR A 88 0.23 10.90 -8.54
N ALA A 89 -0.78 10.34 -9.24
CA ALA A 89 -1.31 10.95 -10.46
C ALA A 89 -1.91 12.33 -10.20
N GLY A 90 -2.62 12.51 -9.08
CA GLY A 90 -3.15 13.80 -8.68
C GLY A 90 -2.09 14.83 -8.29
N LEU A 91 -0.96 14.38 -7.77
CA LEU A 91 0.19 15.23 -7.46
C LEU A 91 0.99 15.58 -8.72
N ALA A 92 1.14 14.61 -9.64
CA ALA A 92 1.80 14.82 -10.92
C ALA A 92 1.05 15.83 -11.79
N GLU A 93 -0.28 15.70 -11.90
CA GLU A 93 -1.13 16.62 -12.66
C GLU A 93 -1.06 18.05 -12.13
N ARG A 94 -0.90 18.24 -10.84
CA ARG A 94 -0.73 19.56 -10.19
C ARG A 94 0.70 20.09 -10.24
N GLY A 95 1.63 19.38 -10.91
CA GLY A 95 3.03 19.78 -10.99
C GLY A 95 3.79 19.73 -9.66
N VAL A 96 3.29 18.99 -8.67
CA VAL A 96 3.97 18.81 -7.36
C VAL A 96 5.16 17.86 -7.49
N LEU A 97 5.05 16.84 -8.36
CA LEU A 97 6.10 15.84 -8.56
C LEU A 97 6.94 16.16 -9.79
N LEU A 98 8.24 15.90 -9.66
CA LEU A 98 9.20 16.00 -10.77
C LEU A 98 9.03 14.78 -11.70
N ASP A 99 9.01 15.01 -13.01
CA ASP A 99 9.18 13.95 -14.00
C ASP A 99 10.64 13.46 -13.97
N LEU A 100 10.83 12.20 -13.59
CA LEU A 100 12.14 11.58 -13.43
C LEU A 100 12.77 11.11 -14.74
N ASN A 101 12.08 11.24 -15.88
CA ASN A 101 12.60 10.75 -17.16
C ASN A 101 13.94 11.36 -17.54
N ALA A 102 14.15 12.66 -17.25
CA ALA A 102 15.43 13.32 -17.53
C ALA A 102 16.56 12.74 -16.66
N MET A 103 16.29 12.43 -15.40
CA MET A 103 17.25 11.83 -14.47
C MET A 103 17.58 10.39 -14.85
N LEU A 104 16.55 9.61 -15.23
CA LEU A 104 16.72 8.23 -15.75
C LEU A 104 17.53 8.21 -17.06
N ALA A 105 17.30 9.18 -17.94
CA ALA A 105 18.09 9.33 -19.19
C ALA A 105 19.55 9.71 -18.91
N GLY A 106 19.81 10.47 -17.83
CA GLY A 106 21.16 10.82 -17.36
C GLY A 106 21.92 9.66 -16.70
N ASP A 107 21.21 8.60 -16.30
CA ASP A 107 21.78 7.39 -15.68
C ASP A 107 21.22 6.12 -16.34
N PRO A 108 21.53 5.89 -17.65
CA PRO A 108 20.89 4.86 -18.44
C PRO A 108 21.19 3.43 -17.96
N GLN A 109 22.36 3.21 -17.32
CA GLN A 109 22.70 1.90 -16.77
C GLN A 109 21.82 1.58 -15.57
N PHE A 110 21.65 2.51 -14.63
CA PHE A 110 20.75 2.36 -13.49
C PHE A 110 19.31 2.11 -13.93
N ALA A 111 18.82 2.92 -14.89
CA ALA A 111 17.47 2.78 -15.42
C ALA A 111 17.23 1.40 -16.06
N ALA A 112 18.20 0.90 -16.85
CA ALA A 112 18.13 -0.41 -17.48
C ALA A 112 18.16 -1.56 -16.45
N ASP A 113 19.04 -1.47 -15.44
CA ASP A 113 19.17 -2.47 -14.38
C ASP A 113 17.92 -2.54 -13.51
N LEU A 114 17.39 -1.39 -13.10
CA LEU A 114 16.16 -1.29 -12.33
C LEU A 114 14.97 -1.91 -13.09
N ARG A 115 14.81 -1.57 -14.37
CA ARG A 115 13.73 -2.12 -15.21
C ARG A 115 13.87 -3.62 -15.43
N ARG A 116 15.08 -4.12 -15.63
CA ARG A 116 15.35 -5.55 -15.84
C ARG A 116 15.06 -6.39 -14.60
N ASP A 117 15.42 -5.89 -13.41
CA ASP A 117 15.28 -6.63 -12.15
C ASP A 117 13.93 -6.42 -11.47
N SER A 118 13.13 -5.43 -11.89
CA SER A 118 11.77 -5.23 -11.39
C SER A 118 10.74 -6.05 -12.17
N TYR A 119 9.59 -6.31 -11.55
CA TYR A 119 8.40 -6.71 -12.29
C TYR A 119 7.86 -5.50 -13.09
N PRO A 120 7.45 -5.68 -14.36
CA PRO A 120 6.88 -4.57 -15.15
C PRO A 120 5.72 -3.88 -14.45
N THR A 121 4.83 -4.65 -13.79
CA THR A 121 3.69 -4.12 -13.02
C THR A 121 4.12 -3.15 -11.93
N LEU A 122 5.25 -3.42 -11.26
CA LEU A 122 5.77 -2.53 -10.21
C LEU A 122 6.49 -1.34 -10.81
N TYR A 123 7.38 -1.56 -11.80
CA TYR A 123 8.13 -0.48 -12.42
C TYR A 123 7.20 0.58 -13.03
N ASP A 124 6.17 0.13 -13.75
CA ASP A 124 5.24 1.01 -14.46
C ASP A 124 4.16 1.61 -13.55
N THR A 125 4.10 1.24 -12.24
CA THR A 125 3.08 1.73 -11.32
C THR A 125 2.99 3.25 -11.33
N PHE A 126 4.13 3.93 -11.26
CA PHE A 126 4.20 5.40 -11.14
C PHE A 126 4.40 6.14 -12.46
N ALA A 127 4.12 5.47 -13.59
CA ALA A 127 4.06 6.11 -14.89
C ALA A 127 2.67 6.71 -15.13
N TYR A 128 2.62 8.01 -15.48
CA TYR A 128 1.40 8.75 -15.79
C TYR A 128 1.62 9.66 -17.00
N GLY A 129 0.73 9.59 -17.99
CA GLY A 129 0.99 10.23 -19.30
C GLY A 129 2.30 9.71 -19.90
N ASN A 130 3.23 10.62 -20.18
CA ASN A 130 4.56 10.28 -20.69
C ASN A 130 5.66 10.37 -19.61
N GLY A 131 5.30 10.68 -18.36
CA GLY A 131 6.24 10.90 -17.25
C GLY A 131 6.36 9.69 -16.33
N GLN A 132 7.53 9.57 -15.67
CA GLN A 132 7.76 8.69 -14.53
C GLN A 132 7.89 9.55 -13.28
N TYR A 133 6.93 9.49 -12.35
CA TYR A 133 6.83 10.42 -11.23
C TYR A 133 7.34 9.89 -9.89
N ALA A 134 7.57 8.60 -9.79
CA ALA A 134 8.27 7.99 -8.67
C ALA A 134 8.96 6.69 -9.13
N LEU A 135 9.95 6.23 -8.38
CA LEU A 135 10.50 4.88 -8.53
C LEU A 135 9.92 3.97 -7.45
N PRO A 136 9.51 2.73 -7.79
CA PRO A 136 8.95 1.80 -6.83
C PRO A 136 9.98 1.46 -5.76
N GLU A 137 9.56 1.42 -4.50
CA GLU A 137 10.43 1.15 -3.35
C GLU A 137 10.05 -0.15 -2.66
N GLN A 138 8.76 -0.40 -2.48
CA GLN A 138 8.26 -1.59 -1.79
C GLN A 138 6.94 -2.05 -2.39
N TRP A 139 6.71 -3.35 -2.32
CA TRP A 139 5.46 -3.97 -2.71
C TRP A 139 4.73 -4.55 -1.49
N SER A 140 3.43 -4.47 -1.50
CA SER A 140 2.58 -5.04 -0.46
C SER A 140 1.14 -5.22 -0.93
N GLY A 141 0.93 -5.94 -2.03
CA GLY A 141 -0.40 -6.36 -2.44
C GLY A 141 -1.09 -7.20 -1.35
N VAL A 142 -2.42 -7.30 -1.42
CA VAL A 142 -3.20 -8.02 -0.39
C VAL A 142 -3.30 -9.52 -0.66
N PHE A 143 -3.31 -10.30 0.41
CA PHE A 143 -3.45 -11.76 0.44
C PHE A 143 -4.12 -12.18 1.75
N ILE A 144 -4.27 -13.48 1.98
CA ILE A 144 -4.90 -14.03 3.19
C ILE A 144 -3.83 -14.62 4.10
N TYR A 145 -3.70 -14.10 5.32
CA TYR A 145 -3.05 -14.79 6.42
C TYR A 145 -4.01 -15.82 7.01
N TYR A 146 -3.51 -16.97 7.41
CA TYR A 146 -4.33 -18.00 8.08
C TYR A 146 -3.61 -18.61 9.28
N ASN A 147 -4.37 -18.97 10.31
CA ASN A 147 -3.84 -19.63 11.50
C ASN A 147 -3.70 -21.13 11.22
N ARG A 148 -2.46 -21.63 11.10
CA ARG A 148 -2.16 -23.03 10.77
C ARG A 148 -2.77 -24.02 11.76
N THR A 149 -2.64 -23.74 13.05
CA THR A 149 -3.19 -24.62 14.10
C THR A 149 -4.71 -24.80 13.97
N MET A 150 -5.43 -23.73 13.62
CA MET A 150 -6.88 -23.80 13.41
C MET A 150 -7.23 -24.57 12.15
N PHE A 151 -6.47 -24.36 11.07
CA PHE A 151 -6.64 -25.06 9.80
C PHE A 151 -6.39 -26.55 9.93
N ASP A 152 -5.31 -26.94 10.61
CA ASP A 152 -4.97 -28.34 10.87
C ASP A 152 -6.07 -29.04 11.70
N ARG A 153 -6.58 -28.37 12.74
CA ARG A 153 -7.69 -28.91 13.56
C ARG A 153 -8.99 -29.06 12.77
N ALA A 154 -9.24 -28.16 11.83
CA ALA A 154 -10.43 -28.21 10.97
C ALA A 154 -10.25 -29.15 9.75
N GLY A 155 -9.04 -29.66 9.52
CA GLY A 155 -8.70 -30.48 8.35
C GLY A 155 -8.71 -29.71 7.03
N ILE A 156 -8.53 -28.37 7.08
CA ILE A 156 -8.55 -27.48 5.92
C ILE A 156 -7.14 -27.34 5.34
N ARG A 157 -7.01 -27.50 4.03
CA ARG A 157 -5.76 -27.29 3.30
C ARG A 157 -5.88 -26.05 2.41
N PRO A 158 -5.14 -24.96 2.70
CA PRO A 158 -5.15 -23.78 1.86
C PRO A 158 -4.31 -23.99 0.60
N PRO A 159 -4.60 -23.28 -0.49
CA PRO A 159 -3.72 -23.20 -1.66
C PRO A 159 -2.35 -22.59 -1.26
N THR A 160 -1.32 -22.99 -1.99
CA THR A 160 0.05 -22.50 -1.76
C THR A 160 0.58 -21.61 -2.88
N ARG A 161 -0.24 -21.32 -3.88
CA ARG A 161 0.11 -20.54 -5.06
C ARG A 161 -1.00 -19.60 -5.46
N TRP A 162 -0.68 -18.59 -6.25
CA TRP A 162 -1.65 -17.74 -6.91
C TRP A 162 -2.45 -18.51 -7.96
N SER A 163 -1.82 -19.45 -8.67
CA SER A 163 -2.50 -20.40 -9.56
C SER A 163 -3.22 -21.48 -8.75
N ALA A 164 -4.38 -21.91 -9.22
CA ALA A 164 -5.22 -22.90 -8.54
C ALA A 164 -5.61 -22.47 -7.10
N SER A 165 -5.94 -21.21 -6.92
CA SER A 165 -6.47 -20.68 -5.65
C SER A 165 -7.85 -21.26 -5.32
N TRP A 166 -8.30 -21.03 -4.09
CA TRP A 166 -9.66 -21.38 -3.68
C TRP A 166 -10.71 -20.72 -4.56
N THR A 167 -11.79 -21.44 -4.79
CA THR A 167 -13.05 -20.85 -5.23
C THR A 167 -13.72 -20.07 -4.08
N TYR A 168 -14.67 -19.20 -4.41
CA TYR A 168 -15.50 -18.55 -3.39
C TYR A 168 -16.19 -19.52 -2.47
N ALA A 169 -16.68 -20.65 -3.01
CA ALA A 169 -17.35 -21.68 -2.23
C ALA A 169 -16.42 -22.35 -1.22
N GLU A 170 -15.20 -22.68 -1.61
CA GLU A 170 -14.18 -23.27 -0.73
C GLU A 170 -13.73 -22.28 0.35
N PHE A 171 -13.51 -21.02 -0.03
CA PHE A 171 -13.18 -19.96 0.93
C PHE A 171 -14.30 -19.76 1.97
N LEU A 172 -15.55 -19.70 1.53
CA LEU A 172 -16.70 -19.58 2.43
C LEU A 172 -16.82 -20.79 3.34
N HIS A 173 -16.64 -22.00 2.80
CA HIS A 173 -16.64 -23.24 3.60
C HIS A 173 -15.56 -23.20 4.70
N ALA A 174 -14.34 -22.79 4.35
CA ALA A 174 -13.26 -22.60 5.32
C ALA A 174 -13.63 -21.56 6.39
N ALA A 175 -14.16 -20.41 5.98
CA ALA A 175 -14.58 -19.36 6.90
C ALA A 175 -15.70 -19.83 7.85
N GLN A 176 -16.66 -20.60 7.36
CA GLN A 176 -17.73 -21.20 8.17
C GLN A 176 -17.18 -22.21 9.18
N ALA A 177 -16.31 -23.12 8.74
CA ALA A 177 -15.72 -24.14 9.60
C ALA A 177 -14.85 -23.55 10.73
N LEU A 178 -14.22 -22.39 10.47
CA LEU A 178 -13.38 -21.68 11.44
C LEU A 178 -14.17 -20.75 12.37
N THR A 179 -15.45 -20.47 12.07
CA THR A 179 -16.29 -19.60 12.90
C THR A 179 -16.83 -20.37 14.10
N GLU A 180 -16.54 -19.86 15.30
CA GLU A 180 -17.09 -20.43 16.55
C GLU A 180 -18.12 -19.51 17.17
N ARG A 181 -19.23 -20.10 17.63
CA ARG A 181 -20.29 -19.43 18.38
C ARG A 181 -20.47 -20.06 19.75
N ASP A 182 -20.84 -19.26 20.75
CA ASP A 182 -21.25 -19.80 22.05
C ASP A 182 -22.69 -20.27 22.04
N GLY A 183 -23.12 -20.83 23.16
CA GLY A 183 -24.48 -21.38 23.32
C GLY A 183 -25.61 -20.36 23.16
N SER A 184 -25.30 -19.03 23.17
CA SER A 184 -26.24 -17.94 22.89
C SER A 184 -26.25 -17.51 21.41
N GLY A 185 -25.38 -18.12 20.58
CA GLY A 185 -25.21 -17.75 19.16
C GLY A 185 -24.23 -16.61 18.94
N ARG A 186 -23.64 -16.05 20.00
CA ARG A 186 -22.65 -14.96 19.89
C ARG A 186 -21.33 -15.51 19.34
N VAL A 187 -20.74 -14.79 18.39
CA VAL A 187 -19.45 -15.19 17.80
C VAL A 187 -18.33 -15.03 18.83
N ARG A 188 -17.59 -16.10 19.08
CA ARG A 188 -16.38 -16.16 19.89
C ARG A 188 -15.12 -16.04 19.04
N ARG A 189 -15.15 -16.66 17.85
CA ARG A 189 -14.08 -16.58 16.88
C ARG A 189 -14.68 -16.40 15.48
N TRP A 190 -14.16 -15.48 14.74
CA TRP A 190 -14.52 -15.23 13.36
C TRP A 190 -13.76 -16.17 12.42
N GLY A 191 -14.39 -16.60 11.34
CA GLY A 191 -13.69 -17.33 10.28
C GLY A 191 -12.76 -16.41 9.49
N PHE A 192 -13.18 -15.15 9.30
CA PHE A 192 -12.47 -14.17 8.48
C PHE A 192 -12.55 -12.77 9.10
N VAL A 193 -11.45 -12.02 9.01
CA VAL A 193 -11.40 -10.59 9.32
C VAL A 193 -10.61 -9.85 8.24
N ASP A 194 -10.87 -8.56 8.07
CA ASP A 194 -10.24 -7.73 7.07
C ASP A 194 -9.45 -6.60 7.74
N GLY A 195 -8.15 -6.57 7.47
CA GLY A 195 -7.17 -5.58 7.96
C GLY A 195 -6.87 -4.45 6.97
N TRP A 196 -7.62 -4.34 5.89
CA TRP A 196 -7.48 -3.27 4.91
C TRP A 196 -8.74 -2.40 4.83
N VAL A 197 -8.88 -1.63 3.76
CA VAL A 197 -10.09 -0.81 3.49
C VAL A 197 -11.16 -1.71 2.86
N PRO A 198 -12.30 -1.96 3.53
CA PRO A 198 -13.21 -3.04 3.14
C PRO A 198 -13.75 -2.94 1.72
N TYR A 199 -13.99 -1.74 1.17
CA TYR A 199 -14.50 -1.63 -0.19
C TYR A 199 -13.39 -1.81 -1.25
N TYR A 200 -12.10 -1.57 -0.93
CA TYR A 200 -10.99 -1.99 -1.78
C TYR A 200 -10.86 -3.52 -1.78
N SER A 201 -10.98 -4.15 -0.60
CA SER A 201 -11.00 -5.60 -0.49
C SER A 201 -12.14 -6.20 -1.32
N ALA A 202 -13.36 -5.65 -1.21
CA ALA A 202 -14.52 -6.09 -1.99
C ALA A 202 -14.30 -5.91 -3.51
N ALA A 203 -13.63 -4.82 -3.93
CA ALA A 203 -13.25 -4.62 -5.33
C ALA A 203 -12.24 -5.68 -5.80
N CYS A 204 -11.25 -6.05 -4.96
CA CYS A 204 -10.33 -7.15 -5.27
C CYS A 204 -11.07 -8.49 -5.45
N PHE A 205 -12.08 -8.77 -4.62
CA PHE A 205 -12.95 -9.93 -4.82
C PHE A 205 -13.71 -9.81 -6.15
N ALA A 206 -14.30 -8.66 -6.48
CA ALA A 206 -14.96 -8.46 -7.76
C ALA A 206 -14.02 -8.68 -8.95
N MET A 207 -12.78 -8.21 -8.86
CA MET A 207 -11.76 -8.43 -9.88
C MET A 207 -11.37 -9.92 -10.00
N ASN A 208 -11.30 -10.66 -8.88
CA ASN A 208 -11.12 -12.11 -8.87
C ASN A 208 -12.37 -12.87 -9.39
N ASN A 209 -13.50 -12.19 -9.57
CA ASN A 209 -14.68 -12.71 -10.29
C ASN A 209 -14.67 -12.33 -11.80
N GLY A 210 -13.52 -11.97 -12.35
CA GLY A 210 -13.36 -11.67 -13.78
C GLY A 210 -13.88 -10.30 -14.22
N ALA A 211 -14.17 -9.40 -13.27
CA ALA A 211 -14.51 -8.01 -13.57
C ALA A 211 -13.26 -7.11 -13.56
N GLN A 212 -13.42 -5.89 -14.04
CA GLN A 212 -12.50 -4.79 -13.77
C GLN A 212 -13.22 -3.78 -12.87
N TRP A 213 -12.46 -2.93 -12.20
CA TRP A 213 -13.07 -1.83 -11.46
C TRP A 213 -13.17 -0.58 -12.33
N PHE A 214 -12.08 -0.25 -13.03
CA PHE A 214 -11.97 0.88 -13.93
C PHE A 214 -11.38 0.46 -15.29
N SER A 215 -11.81 1.13 -16.37
CA SER A 215 -11.35 0.82 -17.73
C SER A 215 -10.97 2.09 -18.51
N PRO A 216 -9.73 2.15 -19.03
CA PRO A 216 -8.60 1.34 -18.58
C PRO A 216 -8.22 1.67 -17.11
N PRO A 217 -7.41 0.85 -16.40
CA PRO A 217 -7.08 1.13 -14.99
C PRO A 217 -6.21 2.38 -14.82
N LYS A 218 -5.43 2.79 -15.83
CA LYS A 218 -4.70 4.07 -15.87
C LYS A 218 -5.41 5.05 -16.79
N ASN A 219 -5.65 6.26 -16.30
CA ASN A 219 -6.45 7.28 -16.98
C ASN A 219 -7.82 6.73 -17.40
N PRO A 220 -8.60 6.19 -16.47
CA PRO A 220 -9.88 5.57 -16.79
C PRO A 220 -10.83 6.57 -17.43
N THR A 221 -11.60 6.07 -18.40
CA THR A 221 -12.69 6.81 -19.01
C THR A 221 -14.04 6.48 -18.37
N HIS A 222 -14.13 5.32 -17.72
CA HIS A 222 -15.32 4.85 -17.02
C HIS A 222 -14.97 3.81 -15.96
N THR A 223 -15.92 3.58 -15.06
CA THR A 223 -15.89 2.46 -14.10
C THR A 223 -16.74 1.30 -14.62
N GLU A 224 -16.34 0.07 -14.29
CA GLU A 224 -17.09 -1.13 -14.65
C GLU A 224 -17.97 -1.66 -13.49
N MET A 225 -18.31 -0.84 -12.51
CA MET A 225 -19.17 -1.23 -11.40
C MET A 225 -20.59 -1.67 -11.81
N GLY A 226 -21.01 -1.34 -13.03
CA GLY A 226 -22.24 -1.82 -13.63
C GLY A 226 -22.17 -3.26 -14.18
N ASP A 227 -20.97 -3.86 -14.28
CA ASP A 227 -20.81 -5.25 -14.72
C ASP A 227 -21.42 -6.21 -13.68
N PRO A 228 -22.31 -7.14 -14.10
CA PRO A 228 -22.87 -8.14 -13.19
C PRO A 228 -21.82 -8.96 -12.44
N ARG A 229 -20.66 -9.25 -13.07
CA ARG A 229 -19.54 -9.95 -12.42
C ARG A 229 -18.92 -9.14 -11.30
N PHE A 230 -18.84 -7.81 -11.48
CA PHE A 230 -18.39 -6.90 -10.42
C PHE A 230 -19.36 -6.94 -9.23
N ALA A 231 -20.65 -6.77 -9.50
CA ALA A 231 -21.68 -6.78 -8.47
C ALA A 231 -21.73 -8.13 -7.73
N GLU A 232 -21.57 -9.26 -8.42
CA GLU A 232 -21.56 -10.60 -7.82
C GLU A 232 -20.36 -10.78 -6.87
N GLY A 233 -19.14 -10.47 -7.32
CA GLY A 233 -17.94 -10.60 -6.48
C GLY A 233 -17.93 -9.63 -5.29
N PHE A 234 -18.39 -8.41 -5.49
CA PHE A 234 -18.54 -7.43 -4.42
C PHE A 234 -19.60 -7.87 -3.39
N GLN A 235 -20.74 -8.43 -3.86
CA GLN A 235 -21.79 -8.97 -3.00
C GLN A 235 -21.31 -10.17 -2.21
N PHE A 236 -20.54 -11.07 -2.84
CA PHE A 236 -19.96 -12.21 -2.14
C PHE A 236 -19.12 -11.76 -0.92
N TYR A 237 -18.26 -10.77 -1.11
CA TYR A 237 -17.48 -10.21 0.00
C TYR A 237 -18.39 -9.60 1.08
N ALA A 238 -19.37 -8.79 0.72
CA ALA A 238 -20.31 -8.19 1.66
C ALA A 238 -21.08 -9.25 2.45
N ASP A 239 -21.48 -10.33 1.78
CA ASP A 239 -22.25 -11.44 2.37
C ASP A 239 -21.46 -12.27 3.41
N LEU A 240 -20.12 -12.21 3.42
CA LEU A 240 -19.31 -12.84 4.48
C LEU A 240 -19.73 -12.31 5.86
N SER A 241 -20.04 -11.04 5.97
CA SER A 241 -20.55 -10.41 7.20
C SER A 241 -22.06 -10.41 7.26
N VAL A 242 -22.74 -9.90 6.22
CA VAL A 242 -24.19 -9.58 6.25
C VAL A 242 -25.05 -10.84 6.27
N ARG A 243 -24.71 -11.84 5.46
CA ARG A 243 -25.53 -13.05 5.29
C ARG A 243 -24.98 -14.26 6.03
N HIS A 244 -23.66 -14.47 5.95
CA HIS A 244 -23.03 -15.68 6.48
C HIS A 244 -22.55 -15.51 7.93
N GLY A 245 -22.35 -14.28 8.39
CA GLY A 245 -21.90 -13.97 9.74
C GLY A 245 -20.58 -14.65 10.09
N VAL A 246 -19.68 -14.82 9.10
CA VAL A 246 -18.33 -15.38 9.27
C VAL A 246 -17.27 -14.30 9.44
N ALA A 247 -17.62 -13.05 9.14
CA ALA A 247 -16.80 -11.87 9.33
C ALA A 247 -17.53 -10.85 10.24
N PRO A 248 -16.81 -9.99 11.00
CA PRO A 248 -17.42 -8.99 11.86
C PRO A 248 -18.18 -7.93 11.06
N SER A 249 -19.32 -7.50 11.59
CA SER A 249 -20.03 -6.33 11.10
C SER A 249 -19.25 -5.04 11.41
N ASN A 250 -19.65 -3.92 10.82
CA ASN A 250 -19.06 -2.63 11.14
C ASN A 250 -19.22 -2.25 12.63
N ALA A 251 -20.28 -2.73 13.29
CA ALA A 251 -20.48 -2.52 14.71
C ALA A 251 -19.49 -3.32 15.58
N ASP A 252 -19.10 -4.52 15.12
CA ASP A 252 -18.17 -5.40 15.83
C ASP A 252 -16.70 -4.95 15.71
N ARG A 253 -16.37 -4.12 14.71
CA ARG A 253 -15.00 -3.64 14.41
C ARG A 253 -14.49 -2.53 15.33
N GLN A 254 -15.29 -2.02 16.26
CA GLN A 254 -15.01 -0.76 16.97
C GLN A 254 -13.98 -0.85 18.10
N SER A 255 -13.52 -2.05 18.51
CA SER A 255 -12.71 -2.19 19.74
C SER A 255 -11.29 -2.74 19.55
N LEU A 256 -11.01 -3.44 18.46
CA LEU A 256 -9.69 -4.04 18.18
C LEU A 256 -9.40 -3.95 16.68
N THR A 257 -8.13 -3.85 16.32
CA THR A 257 -7.71 -3.98 14.93
C THR A 257 -7.93 -5.42 14.44
N ALA A 258 -8.06 -5.62 13.12
CA ALA A 258 -8.22 -6.96 12.57
C ALA A 258 -6.98 -7.83 12.83
N SER A 259 -5.78 -7.23 12.80
CA SER A 259 -4.53 -7.89 13.15
C SER A 259 -4.51 -8.34 14.62
N ASP A 260 -4.94 -7.52 15.57
CA ASP A 260 -5.09 -7.92 16.97
C ASP A 260 -6.06 -9.09 17.16
N VAL A 261 -7.21 -9.03 16.45
CA VAL A 261 -8.22 -10.12 16.52
C VAL A 261 -7.63 -11.42 16.01
N PHE A 262 -6.88 -11.39 14.90
CA PHE A 262 -6.22 -12.55 14.34
C PHE A 262 -5.07 -13.04 15.24
N ALA A 263 -4.19 -12.16 15.66
CA ALA A 263 -3.02 -12.49 16.48
C ALA A 263 -3.42 -13.14 17.83
N ARG A 264 -4.55 -12.72 18.40
CA ARG A 264 -5.11 -13.33 19.64
C ARG A 264 -5.91 -14.63 19.41
N GLY A 265 -5.86 -15.20 18.21
CA GLY A 265 -6.57 -16.42 17.88
C GLY A 265 -8.11 -16.27 17.85
N ARG A 266 -8.61 -15.05 17.68
CA ARG A 266 -10.05 -14.76 17.57
C ARG A 266 -10.54 -14.66 16.13
N ALA A 267 -9.66 -14.91 15.16
CA ALA A 267 -10.00 -15.11 13.76
C ALA A 267 -9.16 -16.22 13.16
N GLY A 268 -9.74 -16.98 12.21
CA GLY A 268 -9.05 -18.04 11.50
C GLY A 268 -8.27 -17.54 10.29
N MET A 269 -8.77 -16.50 9.64
CA MET A 269 -8.17 -15.85 8.45
C MET A 269 -8.18 -14.33 8.60
N LEU A 270 -7.15 -13.68 8.04
CA LEU A 270 -7.01 -12.22 8.00
C LEU A 270 -6.62 -11.80 6.57
N LEU A 271 -7.43 -10.97 5.93
CA LEU A 271 -7.03 -10.28 4.71
C LEU A 271 -6.16 -9.07 5.06
N GLY A 272 -5.06 -8.90 4.36
CA GLY A 272 -4.19 -7.74 4.47
C GLY A 272 -2.94 -7.89 3.63
N GLY A 273 -2.14 -6.86 3.56
CA GLY A 273 -0.87 -6.89 2.85
C GLY A 273 0.30 -7.18 3.78
N HIS A 274 1.50 -7.16 3.19
CA HIS A 274 2.73 -7.46 3.92
C HIS A 274 3.00 -6.48 5.10
N TRP A 275 2.41 -5.28 5.08
CA TRP A 275 2.52 -4.31 6.19
C TRP A 275 2.03 -4.85 7.54
N LEU A 276 1.23 -5.93 7.57
CA LEU A 276 0.79 -6.58 8.81
C LEU A 276 1.80 -7.61 9.31
N TYR A 277 2.72 -8.06 8.46
CA TYR A 277 3.66 -9.13 8.77
C TYR A 277 4.51 -8.84 10.01
N SER A 278 5.09 -7.65 10.09
CA SER A 278 5.94 -7.24 11.21
C SER A 278 5.22 -7.25 12.57
N GLU A 279 3.93 -6.90 12.57
CA GLU A 279 3.09 -6.97 13.77
C GLU A 279 2.78 -8.42 14.15
N LEU A 280 2.47 -9.26 13.16
CA LEU A 280 2.09 -10.66 13.41
C LEU A 280 3.25 -11.51 13.93
N VAL A 281 4.47 -11.30 13.46
CA VAL A 281 5.66 -12.07 13.92
C VAL A 281 6.07 -11.75 15.35
N GLU A 282 5.63 -10.63 15.92
CA GLU A 282 5.84 -10.31 17.34
C GLU A 282 5.01 -11.19 18.30
N HIS A 283 3.96 -11.84 17.77
CA HIS A 283 3.12 -12.76 18.51
C HIS A 283 3.66 -14.20 18.42
N HIS A 284 4.62 -14.53 19.27
CA HIS A 284 5.35 -15.82 19.24
C HIS A 284 4.48 -17.07 19.37
N ASP A 285 3.26 -16.94 19.94
CA ASP A 285 2.28 -18.05 20.06
C ASP A 285 1.41 -18.19 18.79
N LEU A 286 1.52 -17.30 17.83
CA LEU A 286 0.76 -17.30 16.59
C LEU A 286 1.50 -18.12 15.53
N ASP A 287 0.95 -19.30 15.22
CA ASP A 287 1.41 -20.13 14.10
C ASP A 287 0.59 -19.80 12.84
N PHE A 288 1.14 -19.03 11.92
CA PHE A 288 0.44 -18.55 10.72
C PHE A 288 1.21 -18.82 9.43
N ASP A 289 0.49 -18.71 8.33
CA ASP A 289 1.04 -18.74 6.99
C ASP A 289 0.16 -17.89 6.05
N VAL A 290 0.47 -17.85 4.77
CA VAL A 290 -0.21 -17.01 3.78
C VAL A 290 -0.73 -17.81 2.59
N THR A 291 -1.81 -17.32 1.98
CA THR A 291 -2.39 -17.85 0.75
C THR A 291 -2.98 -16.74 -0.09
N ALA A 292 -3.23 -17.01 -1.38
CA ALA A 292 -3.81 -16.05 -2.31
C ALA A 292 -5.30 -15.78 -2.01
N LEU A 293 -5.84 -14.73 -2.63
CA LEU A 293 -7.27 -14.41 -2.62
C LEU A 293 -8.08 -15.51 -3.34
N PRO A 294 -9.35 -15.75 -2.95
CA PRO A 294 -10.19 -16.71 -3.66
C PRO A 294 -10.67 -16.17 -5.00
N VAL A 295 -10.96 -17.08 -5.93
CA VAL A 295 -11.42 -16.79 -7.29
C VAL A 295 -12.92 -17.06 -7.40
N GLY A 296 -13.65 -16.16 -8.01
CA GLY A 296 -15.09 -16.29 -8.29
C GLY A 296 -15.38 -17.13 -9.52
N PRO A 297 -16.66 -17.46 -9.76
CA PRO A 297 -17.08 -18.37 -10.84
C PRO A 297 -16.75 -17.84 -12.26
N HIS A 298 -16.55 -16.53 -12.42
CA HIS A 298 -16.19 -15.91 -13.70
C HIS A 298 -14.71 -15.51 -13.75
N GLY A 299 -13.94 -15.79 -12.70
CA GLY A 299 -12.51 -15.47 -12.62
C GLY A 299 -11.63 -16.34 -13.51
N GLY A 300 -10.38 -15.91 -13.65
CA GLY A 300 -9.36 -16.69 -14.36
C GLY A 300 -8.86 -17.89 -13.53
N PRO A 301 -7.90 -18.65 -14.07
CA PRO A 301 -7.29 -19.77 -13.34
C PRO A 301 -6.42 -19.31 -12.17
N ASP A 302 -5.93 -18.08 -12.22
CA ASP A 302 -5.03 -17.50 -11.24
C ASP A 302 -5.78 -16.43 -10.41
N ALA A 303 -5.55 -16.43 -9.10
CA ALA A 303 -5.95 -15.34 -8.26
C ALA A 303 -5.11 -14.09 -8.58
N ILE A 304 -5.71 -12.92 -8.38
CA ILE A 304 -5.06 -11.63 -8.55
C ILE A 304 -5.14 -10.81 -7.26
N THR A 305 -4.23 -9.85 -7.15
CA THR A 305 -4.19 -8.89 -6.06
C THR A 305 -4.06 -7.46 -6.63
N ASP A 306 -4.17 -6.46 -5.77
CA ASP A 306 -3.81 -5.08 -6.11
C ASP A 306 -2.29 -4.93 -6.28
N VAL A 307 -1.87 -3.84 -6.91
CA VAL A 307 -0.43 -3.53 -7.01
C VAL A 307 0.17 -3.22 -5.65
N GLY A 308 -0.55 -2.53 -4.77
CA GLY A 308 -0.12 -2.25 -3.40
C GLY A 308 1.32 -1.71 -3.30
N CYS A 309 1.73 -0.81 -4.20
CA CYS A 309 3.10 -0.34 -4.31
C CYS A 309 3.26 1.06 -3.75
N THR A 310 4.32 1.28 -2.99
CA THR A 310 4.80 2.63 -2.69
C THR A 310 6.07 2.94 -3.45
N GLY A 311 6.28 4.22 -3.75
CA GLY A 311 7.44 4.69 -4.47
C GLY A 311 7.99 5.98 -3.88
N LEU A 312 9.22 6.31 -4.27
CA LEU A 312 9.89 7.54 -3.91
C LEU A 312 9.84 8.52 -5.07
N ALA A 313 9.22 9.66 -4.83
CA ALA A 313 9.10 10.79 -5.74
C ALA A 313 9.98 11.95 -5.29
N ILE A 314 10.34 12.82 -6.23
CA ILE A 314 11.05 14.07 -5.96
C ILE A 314 10.08 15.24 -6.18
N ALA A 315 10.04 16.21 -5.29
CA ALA A 315 9.23 17.39 -5.46
C ALA A 315 9.77 18.27 -6.62
N ALA A 316 8.87 18.72 -7.49
CA ALA A 316 9.24 19.60 -8.61
C ALA A 316 9.84 20.94 -8.14
N SER A 317 9.47 21.41 -6.94
CA SER A 317 9.97 22.62 -6.31
C SER A 317 11.28 22.45 -5.55
N SER A 318 11.80 21.19 -5.41
CA SER A 318 13.03 20.93 -4.66
C SER A 318 14.23 21.70 -5.25
N PRO A 319 14.97 22.46 -4.45
CA PRO A 319 16.27 23.04 -4.84
C PRO A 319 17.39 22.00 -4.82
N HIS A 320 17.15 20.81 -4.22
CA HIS A 320 18.15 19.76 -3.99
C HIS A 320 17.94 18.53 -4.89
N ARG A 321 17.45 18.71 -6.12
CA ARG A 321 17.04 17.60 -7.02
C ARG A 321 18.13 16.54 -7.23
N GLU A 322 19.38 16.94 -7.38
CA GLU A 322 20.50 16.03 -7.56
C GLU A 322 20.77 15.20 -6.30
N LYS A 323 20.74 15.80 -5.11
CA LYS A 323 20.89 15.09 -3.84
C LYS A 323 19.71 14.14 -3.59
N ALA A 324 18.49 14.59 -3.91
CA ALA A 324 17.27 13.78 -3.83
C ALA A 324 17.35 12.57 -4.77
N TRP A 325 17.86 12.76 -5.99
CA TRP A 325 18.06 11.68 -6.94
C TRP A 325 19.07 10.63 -6.45
N GLU A 326 20.18 11.05 -5.85
CA GLU A 326 21.15 10.15 -5.26
C GLU A 326 20.54 9.28 -4.16
N PHE A 327 19.69 9.86 -3.31
CA PHE A 327 18.98 9.10 -2.27
C PHE A 327 17.93 8.16 -2.88
N VAL A 328 17.13 8.61 -3.84
CA VAL A 328 16.13 7.78 -4.52
C VAL A 328 16.79 6.59 -5.23
N LYS A 329 17.90 6.82 -5.96
CA LYS A 329 18.68 5.75 -6.59
C LYS A 329 19.19 4.72 -5.58
N PHE A 330 19.73 5.19 -4.46
CA PHE A 330 20.21 4.30 -3.41
C PHE A 330 19.07 3.46 -2.83
N ALA A 331 17.97 4.06 -2.43
CA ALA A 331 16.86 3.40 -1.76
C ALA A 331 16.14 2.39 -2.67
N THR A 332 16.00 2.70 -3.96
CA THR A 332 15.33 1.85 -4.95
C THR A 332 16.28 0.90 -5.70
N GLY A 333 17.58 1.11 -5.58
CA GLY A 333 18.62 0.28 -6.18
C GLY A 333 18.96 -0.96 -5.33
N PRO A 334 19.89 -1.80 -5.82
CA PRO A 334 20.21 -3.10 -5.20
C PRO A 334 20.57 -3.02 -3.71
N GLU A 335 21.27 -1.98 -3.29
CA GLU A 335 21.74 -1.82 -1.93
C GLU A 335 20.61 -1.51 -0.95
N GLY A 336 19.79 -0.50 -1.26
CA GLY A 336 18.62 -0.15 -0.47
C GLY A 336 17.59 -1.29 -0.46
N GLN A 337 17.39 -1.95 -1.59
CA GLN A 337 16.50 -3.09 -1.69
C GLN A 337 16.98 -4.31 -0.90
N ALA A 338 18.30 -4.51 -0.78
CA ALA A 338 18.86 -5.52 0.11
C ALA A 338 18.64 -5.18 1.59
N LEU A 339 18.63 -3.90 1.97
CA LEU A 339 18.26 -3.46 3.34
C LEU A 339 16.77 -3.72 3.61
N ILE A 340 15.91 -3.41 2.65
CA ILE A 340 14.47 -3.70 2.73
C ILE A 340 14.25 -5.20 2.91
N ALA A 341 14.89 -6.04 2.10
CA ALA A 341 14.78 -7.50 2.19
C ALA A 341 15.14 -8.04 3.59
N ARG A 342 16.18 -7.49 4.21
CA ARG A 342 16.63 -7.90 5.55
C ARG A 342 15.80 -7.30 6.69
N SER A 343 14.99 -6.29 6.42
CA SER A 343 14.17 -5.65 7.45
C SER A 343 12.97 -6.50 7.89
N GLY A 344 12.46 -7.35 6.99
CA GLY A 344 11.22 -8.10 7.20
C GLY A 344 9.94 -7.26 7.22
N LEU A 345 10.07 -5.94 7.00
CA LEU A 345 8.93 -5.03 7.07
C LEU A 345 8.20 -4.88 5.74
N PHE A 346 8.95 -5.00 4.64
CA PHE A 346 8.44 -4.78 3.31
C PHE A 346 8.93 -5.87 2.35
N VAL A 347 8.15 -6.14 1.31
CA VAL A 347 8.63 -6.91 0.18
C VAL A 347 9.39 -5.95 -0.74
N PRO A 348 10.68 -6.21 -1.05
CA PRO A 348 11.42 -5.38 -1.99
C PRO A 348 10.80 -5.44 -3.39
N VAL A 349 11.15 -4.49 -4.27
CA VAL A 349 10.62 -4.46 -5.64
C VAL A 349 11.56 -5.11 -6.65
N LEU A 350 12.83 -5.34 -6.29
CA LEU A 350 13.78 -6.05 -7.13
C LEU A 350 13.68 -7.56 -6.92
N ARG A 351 13.57 -8.32 -8.00
CA ARG A 351 13.49 -9.79 -7.96
C ARG A 351 14.70 -10.41 -7.27
N SER A 352 15.89 -9.88 -7.54
CA SER A 352 17.13 -10.32 -6.89
C SER A 352 17.10 -10.15 -5.37
N ALA A 353 16.47 -9.09 -4.88
CA ALA A 353 16.29 -8.85 -3.44
C ALA A 353 15.20 -9.76 -2.83
N MET A 354 14.07 -9.98 -3.54
CA MET A 354 13.00 -10.89 -3.11
C MET A 354 13.47 -12.33 -2.95
N THR A 355 14.42 -12.78 -3.78
CA THR A 355 14.97 -14.14 -3.75
C THR A 355 16.26 -14.25 -2.96
N SER A 356 16.66 -13.20 -2.26
CA SER A 356 17.90 -13.16 -1.48
C SER A 356 17.83 -14.01 -0.20
N PRO A 357 18.97 -14.54 0.29
CA PRO A 357 19.04 -15.19 1.60
C PRO A 357 18.54 -14.28 2.74
N GLY A 358 18.73 -12.95 2.63
CA GLY A 358 18.27 -12.00 3.62
C GLY A 358 16.74 -11.95 3.71
N PHE A 359 16.03 -11.99 2.57
CA PHE A 359 14.58 -12.07 2.54
C PHE A 359 14.07 -13.40 3.11
N ALA A 360 14.66 -14.52 2.70
CA ALA A 360 14.28 -15.83 3.20
C ALA A 360 14.48 -15.96 4.72
N GLN A 361 15.57 -15.38 5.27
CA GLN A 361 15.88 -15.45 6.70
C GLN A 361 14.83 -14.75 7.57
N VAL A 362 14.32 -13.60 7.16
CA VAL A 362 13.31 -12.85 7.93
C VAL A 362 11.91 -13.42 7.79
N HIS A 363 11.65 -14.19 6.73
CA HIS A 363 10.38 -14.86 6.48
C HIS A 363 10.38 -16.37 6.80
N ARG A 364 11.39 -16.84 7.56
CA ARG A 364 11.56 -18.29 7.88
C ARG A 364 10.34 -18.96 8.52
N ASP A 365 9.50 -18.17 9.21
CA ASP A 365 8.31 -18.67 9.90
C ASP A 365 7.08 -18.81 8.97
N VAL A 366 7.15 -18.23 7.76
CA VAL A 366 6.17 -18.41 6.68
C VAL A 366 6.67 -19.50 5.74
N ARG A 367 5.88 -20.57 5.58
CA ARG A 367 6.23 -21.70 4.69
C ARG A 367 5.95 -21.37 3.24
N ASN A 368 4.95 -20.53 3.00
CA ASN A 368 4.47 -20.17 1.66
C ASN A 368 4.94 -18.79 1.20
N THR A 369 6.25 -18.55 1.27
CA THR A 369 6.87 -17.26 0.85
C THR A 369 6.69 -16.97 -0.63
N GLU A 370 6.36 -17.97 -1.46
CA GLU A 370 6.05 -17.81 -2.89
C GLU A 370 4.90 -16.83 -3.12
N ILE A 371 3.94 -16.71 -2.17
CA ILE A 371 2.86 -15.71 -2.24
C ILE A 371 3.44 -14.29 -2.28
N PHE A 372 4.53 -14.02 -1.57
CA PHE A 372 5.19 -12.72 -1.60
C PHE A 372 6.02 -12.53 -2.88
N ILE A 373 6.76 -13.55 -3.29
CA ILE A 373 7.70 -13.49 -4.41
C ILE A 373 6.96 -13.41 -5.76
N GLU A 374 5.91 -14.22 -5.94
CA GLU A 374 5.13 -14.28 -7.18
C GLU A 374 4.06 -13.18 -7.26
N GLY A 375 3.63 -12.63 -6.11
CA GLY A 375 2.52 -11.68 -6.02
C GLY A 375 2.58 -10.51 -7.00
N PRO A 376 3.73 -9.86 -7.25
CA PRO A 376 3.82 -8.80 -8.24
C PRO A 376 3.41 -9.21 -9.68
N ALA A 377 3.64 -10.47 -10.07
CA ALA A 377 3.19 -10.98 -11.37
C ALA A 377 1.66 -11.11 -11.46
N HIS A 378 1.01 -11.33 -10.32
CA HIS A 378 -0.44 -11.46 -10.18
C HIS A 378 -1.12 -10.14 -9.81
N SER A 379 -0.35 -9.06 -9.66
CA SER A 379 -0.87 -7.75 -9.29
C SER A 379 -1.59 -7.06 -10.45
N ARG A 380 -2.65 -6.33 -10.12
CA ARG A 380 -3.41 -5.49 -11.05
C ARG A 380 -3.57 -4.10 -10.47
N GLN A 381 -3.41 -3.09 -11.30
CA GLN A 381 -3.68 -1.71 -10.93
C GLN A 381 -5.17 -1.55 -10.62
N LEU A 382 -5.52 -1.03 -9.46
CA LEU A 382 -6.91 -0.71 -9.12
C LEU A 382 -7.39 0.47 -9.96
N VAL A 383 -6.72 1.61 -9.82
CA VAL A 383 -7.02 2.81 -10.59
C VAL A 383 -5.86 3.81 -10.48
N VAL A 384 -5.61 4.53 -11.56
CA VAL A 384 -4.70 5.69 -11.56
C VAL A 384 -5.42 6.86 -12.22
N THR A 385 -5.85 7.82 -11.43
CA THR A 385 -6.55 9.02 -11.91
C THR A 385 -6.24 10.22 -11.02
N PRO A 386 -6.05 11.42 -11.60
CA PRO A 386 -5.95 12.65 -10.82
C PRO A 386 -7.20 12.98 -10.00
N ALA A 387 -8.37 12.48 -10.41
CA ALA A 387 -9.65 12.69 -9.76
C ALA A 387 -9.85 11.82 -8.50
N TRP A 388 -8.85 10.96 -8.13
CA TRP A 388 -9.03 9.91 -7.13
C TRP A 388 -9.68 10.41 -5.83
N GLY A 389 -9.25 11.52 -5.26
CA GLY A 389 -9.82 12.01 -3.99
C GLY A 389 -11.33 12.25 -4.02
N LYS A 390 -11.87 12.76 -5.17
CA LYS A 390 -13.32 12.94 -5.36
C LYS A 390 -14.01 11.59 -5.57
N VAL A 391 -13.42 10.74 -6.40
CA VAL A 391 -13.94 9.40 -6.71
C VAL A 391 -13.97 8.53 -5.45
N ASP A 392 -12.90 8.51 -4.67
CA ASP A 392 -12.78 7.76 -3.43
C ASP A 392 -13.86 8.12 -2.40
N SER A 393 -14.12 9.42 -2.25
CA SER A 393 -15.17 9.90 -1.33
C SER A 393 -16.56 9.39 -1.73
N LEU A 394 -16.87 9.38 -3.04
CA LEU A 394 -18.12 8.88 -3.57
C LEU A 394 -18.23 7.35 -3.40
N LEU A 395 -17.17 6.62 -3.76
CA LEU A 395 -17.09 5.18 -3.62
C LEU A 395 -17.20 4.75 -2.17
N SER A 396 -16.46 5.40 -1.26
CA SER A 396 -16.52 5.11 0.17
C SER A 396 -17.95 5.19 0.72
N ARG A 397 -18.71 6.22 0.31
CA ARG A 397 -20.11 6.40 0.71
C ARG A 397 -21.00 5.23 0.26
N ASP A 398 -20.99 4.93 -1.04
CA ASP A 398 -21.96 4.01 -1.64
C ASP A 398 -21.57 2.54 -1.47
N CYS A 399 -20.29 2.21 -1.59
CA CYS A 399 -19.79 0.89 -1.28
C CYS A 399 -20.05 0.50 0.20
N ASN A 400 -19.88 1.43 1.13
CA ASN A 400 -20.19 1.16 2.53
C ASN A 400 -21.68 0.90 2.80
N ARG A 401 -22.61 1.39 1.96
CA ARG A 401 -24.02 1.01 2.08
C ARG A 401 -24.23 -0.46 1.75
N VAL A 402 -23.53 -0.97 0.74
CA VAL A 402 -23.55 -2.40 0.39
C VAL A 402 -22.93 -3.24 1.50
N LEU A 403 -21.75 -2.86 1.98
CA LEU A 403 -21.01 -3.58 3.02
C LEU A 403 -21.76 -3.66 4.37
N ARG A 404 -22.73 -2.75 4.60
CA ARG A 404 -23.62 -2.80 5.77
C ARG A 404 -24.94 -3.49 5.51
N GLY A 405 -25.15 -4.05 4.31
CA GLY A 405 -26.41 -4.65 3.92
C GLY A 405 -27.58 -3.66 3.71
N ALA A 406 -27.27 -2.36 3.62
CA ALA A 406 -28.29 -1.32 3.38
C ALA A 406 -28.67 -1.18 1.90
N ALA A 407 -27.91 -1.78 1.00
CA ALA A 407 -28.18 -1.85 -0.43
C ALA A 407 -27.55 -3.12 -1.03
N PRO A 408 -28.08 -3.69 -2.11
CA PRO A 408 -27.44 -4.77 -2.83
C PRO A 408 -26.29 -4.23 -3.70
N ALA A 409 -25.26 -5.02 -3.96
CA ALA A 409 -24.09 -4.59 -4.76
C ALA A 409 -24.46 -4.12 -6.19
N ARG A 410 -25.53 -4.67 -6.78
CA ARG A 410 -26.03 -4.20 -8.09
C ARG A 410 -26.41 -2.70 -8.12
N SER A 411 -26.71 -2.09 -6.96
CA SER A 411 -26.97 -0.64 -6.88
C SER A 411 -25.74 0.21 -7.13
N LEU A 412 -24.52 -0.35 -7.14
CA LEU A 412 -23.31 0.36 -7.51
C LEU A 412 -23.31 0.79 -8.99
N ALA A 413 -24.14 0.16 -9.84
CA ALA A 413 -24.37 0.61 -11.20
C ALA A 413 -24.95 2.05 -11.26
N ASP A 414 -25.75 2.44 -10.27
CA ASP A 414 -26.28 3.81 -10.19
C ASP A 414 -25.17 4.82 -9.85
N THR A 415 -24.16 4.40 -9.09
CA THR A 415 -22.98 5.22 -8.75
C THR A 415 -22.03 5.38 -9.93
N ALA A 416 -22.01 4.41 -10.86
CA ALA A 416 -21.07 4.39 -11.98
C ALA A 416 -21.13 5.68 -12.82
N GLY A 417 -22.35 6.17 -13.15
CA GLY A 417 -22.50 7.39 -13.93
C GLY A 417 -21.98 8.67 -13.22
N ASP A 418 -22.03 8.71 -11.90
CA ASP A 418 -21.46 9.82 -11.12
C ASP A 418 -19.94 9.73 -11.10
N VAL A 419 -19.37 8.53 -10.96
CA VAL A 419 -17.93 8.28 -11.04
C VAL A 419 -17.40 8.66 -12.42
N ASP A 420 -18.06 8.23 -13.50
CA ASP A 420 -17.64 8.51 -14.88
C ASP A 420 -17.62 10.03 -15.16
N ARG A 421 -18.56 10.79 -14.62
CA ARG A 421 -18.53 12.26 -14.72
C ARG A 421 -17.31 12.85 -14.00
N LEU A 422 -16.99 12.36 -12.79
CA LEU A 422 -15.82 12.83 -12.05
C LEU A 422 -14.49 12.51 -12.76
N LEU A 423 -14.43 11.37 -13.45
CA LEU A 423 -13.25 10.99 -14.26
C LEU A 423 -13.01 11.92 -15.45
N GLN A 424 -14.07 12.52 -16.00
CA GLN A 424 -14.02 13.44 -17.14
C GLN A 424 -13.79 14.91 -16.74
N GLU A 425 -13.96 15.25 -15.47
CA GLU A 425 -13.65 16.60 -14.97
C GLU A 425 -12.16 16.88 -15.08
N ARG A 426 -11.80 17.99 -15.72
CA ARG A 426 -10.42 18.51 -15.68
C ARG A 426 -10.15 19.04 -14.26
N ILE A 427 -9.03 18.63 -13.67
CA ILE A 427 -8.59 19.05 -12.32
C ILE A 427 -7.79 20.34 -12.43
#